data_a917e6a8c7f0b168e3f495a9f404d4ad
#
_entry.id   a917e6a8c7f0b168e3f495a9f404d4ad
#
_cell.length_a   1.000
_cell.length_b   1.000
_cell.length_c   1.000
_cell.angle_alpha   90.00
_cell.angle_beta   90.00
_cell.angle_gamma   90.00
#
_symmetry.space_group_name_H-M   'P 1'
#
loop_
_entity.id
_entity.type
_entity.pdbx_description
1 polymer ?
#
loop_
_entity_poly.entity_id
_entity_poly.type
_entity_poly.pdbx_seq_one_letter_code
_entity_poly.pdbx_strand_id
1 'polypeptide(L)'
;MKKTSYILLIAAGLLALAGCKDFLKEEPFLTQSNALALSDYNNLNKAVAGAYGPLVDGAWYGAGYVLDAEMRADNATIPISSDFQSGRGQGPFNMNYSLDSAPGLWGYGYYVISAVNNVLEEIETNGIDAYTSSAVSEQDMKNLQAECLFLRALAHFDMLRLYAYSPAKTGVANFTDGIPIILKTDKTAKEQPARNSVTEVYDQIIADLLEAETLMDPSYKRSGGIADAKAAATLPAIQALLSRAYLYDQKWQEAADYATKVINNTSFKLWTADEYPSVWGNETGGSEVIFEVYGRNSNDYDEYWEGPSHLTNPIGYADYAASSSLTGLFEAGDVRGTTGVRGTDDGKVMFCTDPDEASGGELWTMKYYGKGLGDATSTPDVSNTIVLRLSEM
;
A
#
# COMPACT_ATOMS: atom_id res chain seq x y z
N MET A 1 30.88 -47.32 -54.58
CA MET A 1 29.51 -46.96 -54.15
C MET A 1 29.32 -46.88 -52.61
N LYS A 2 29.93 -47.73 -51.78
CA LYS A 2 29.70 -47.69 -50.31
C LYS A 2 30.34 -46.44 -49.61
N LYS A 3 31.51 -45.93 -50.05
CA LYS A 3 32.17 -44.79 -49.43
C LYS A 3 31.45 -43.44 -49.67
N THR A 4 30.79 -43.25 -50.82
CA THR A 4 30.01 -42.06 -51.16
C THR A 4 28.73 -41.96 -50.35
N SER A 5 28.09 -43.07 -49.97
CA SER A 5 26.92 -43.12 -49.14
C SER A 5 27.17 -42.71 -47.67
N TYR A 6 28.37 -43.07 -47.15
CA TYR A 6 28.75 -42.64 -45.79
C TYR A 6 29.10 -41.13 -45.70
N ILE A 7 29.67 -40.55 -46.72
CA ILE A 7 29.97 -39.12 -46.80
C ILE A 7 28.65 -38.31 -46.87
N LEU A 8 27.68 -38.80 -47.64
CA LEU A 8 26.35 -38.15 -47.71
C LEU A 8 25.59 -38.26 -46.39
N LEU A 9 25.67 -39.36 -45.66
CA LEU A 9 25.06 -39.53 -44.35
C LEU A 9 25.73 -38.64 -43.28
N ILE A 10 27.03 -38.46 -43.31
CA ILE A 10 27.75 -37.56 -42.39
C ILE A 10 27.45 -36.11 -42.73
N ALA A 11 27.37 -35.72 -44.00
CA ALA A 11 26.98 -34.37 -44.41
C ALA A 11 25.54 -34.04 -44.05
N ALA A 12 24.60 -34.98 -44.17
CA ALA A 12 23.19 -34.82 -43.74
C ALA A 12 23.08 -34.72 -42.20
N GLY A 13 23.92 -35.45 -41.45
CA GLY A 13 23.98 -35.34 -39.99
C GLY A 13 24.57 -34.00 -39.49
N LEU A 14 25.53 -33.44 -40.20
CA LEU A 14 26.10 -32.13 -39.89
C LEU A 14 25.16 -30.97 -40.23
N LEU A 15 24.32 -31.10 -41.26
CA LEU A 15 23.27 -30.15 -41.59
C LEU A 15 22.12 -30.18 -40.60
N ALA A 16 21.80 -31.32 -39.98
CA ALA A 16 20.79 -31.44 -38.92
C ALA A 16 21.24 -30.80 -37.59
N LEU A 17 22.57 -30.62 -37.38
CA LEU A 17 23.11 -29.96 -36.19
C LEU A 17 23.23 -28.43 -36.35
N ALA A 18 22.99 -27.88 -37.54
CA ALA A 18 22.86 -26.44 -37.77
C ALA A 18 21.42 -25.99 -37.41
N GLY A 19 20.94 -26.38 -36.24
CA GLY A 19 19.67 -25.88 -35.69
C GLY A 19 19.73 -24.38 -35.56
N CYS A 20 18.79 -23.66 -36.15
CA CYS A 20 18.63 -22.21 -36.00
C CYS A 20 18.58 -21.85 -34.53
N LYS A 21 19.61 -21.21 -33.99
CA LYS A 21 19.64 -20.72 -32.61
C LYS A 21 18.50 -19.73 -32.33
N ASP A 22 17.92 -19.13 -33.36
CA ASP A 22 16.83 -18.15 -33.24
C ASP A 22 15.43 -18.80 -33.24
N PHE A 23 15.30 -20.08 -33.67
CA PHE A 23 14.00 -20.78 -33.63
C PHE A 23 13.52 -21.09 -32.18
N LEU A 24 14.44 -21.14 -31.20
CA LEU A 24 14.14 -21.35 -29.79
C LEU A 24 14.06 -20.06 -28.99
N LYS A 25 14.24 -18.90 -29.62
CA LYS A 25 14.03 -17.61 -29.00
C LYS A 25 12.62 -17.13 -29.34
N GLU A 26 11.60 -17.78 -28.80
CA GLU A 26 10.29 -17.18 -28.75
C GLU A 26 10.31 -16.03 -27.75
N GLU A 27 10.15 -14.81 -28.22
CA GLU A 27 9.82 -13.70 -27.34
C GLU A 27 8.41 -13.96 -26.81
N PRO A 28 8.17 -13.84 -25.49
CA PRO A 28 6.86 -14.08 -24.91
C PRO A 28 5.83 -13.15 -25.55
N PHE A 29 4.81 -13.70 -26.21
CA PHE A 29 3.80 -12.94 -26.94
C PHE A 29 2.92 -12.07 -26.00
N LEU A 30 2.86 -12.40 -24.72
CA LEU A 30 2.01 -11.73 -23.71
C LEU A 30 2.83 -10.98 -22.64
N THR A 31 4.17 -11.04 -22.66
CA THR A 31 5.01 -10.33 -21.69
C THR A 31 6.07 -9.54 -22.44
N GLN A 32 6.27 -8.28 -22.05
CA GLN A 32 7.39 -7.49 -22.56
C GLN A 32 8.69 -7.96 -21.90
N SER A 33 9.79 -7.99 -22.66
CA SER A 33 11.11 -8.15 -22.05
C SER A 33 11.39 -6.99 -21.10
N ASN A 34 12.15 -7.21 -20.02
CA ASN A 34 12.53 -6.14 -19.09
C ASN A 34 13.16 -4.94 -19.82
N ALA A 35 13.98 -5.19 -20.84
CA ALA A 35 14.61 -4.17 -21.66
C ALA A 35 13.58 -3.29 -22.42
N LEU A 36 12.46 -3.86 -22.88
CA LEU A 36 11.40 -3.12 -23.53
C LEU A 36 10.47 -2.43 -22.52
N ALA A 37 10.23 -3.09 -21.39
CA ALA A 37 9.35 -2.59 -20.33
C ALA A 37 9.87 -1.30 -19.66
N LEU A 38 11.16 -0.98 -19.78
CA LEU A 38 11.80 0.19 -19.19
C LEU A 38 12.51 1.08 -20.24
N SER A 39 12.21 0.90 -21.52
CA SER A 39 12.96 1.50 -22.64
C SER A 39 12.75 3.00 -22.85
N ASP A 40 11.70 3.57 -22.32
CA ASP A 40 11.35 4.99 -22.47
C ASP A 40 10.57 5.51 -21.25
N TYR A 41 10.38 6.82 -21.18
CA TYR A 41 9.65 7.47 -20.08
C TYR A 41 8.24 6.92 -19.88
N ASN A 42 7.50 6.66 -20.95
CA ASN A 42 6.12 6.16 -20.82
C ASN A 42 6.09 4.77 -20.19
N ASN A 43 7.05 3.93 -20.53
CA ASN A 43 7.20 2.60 -19.98
C ASN A 43 7.66 2.64 -18.53
N LEU A 44 8.64 3.49 -18.19
CA LEU A 44 9.04 3.75 -16.78
C LEU A 44 7.84 4.27 -15.98
N ASN A 45 7.09 5.23 -16.52
CA ASN A 45 5.91 5.78 -15.87
C ASN A 45 4.82 4.72 -15.60
N LYS A 46 4.60 3.79 -16.55
CA LYS A 46 3.69 2.64 -16.35
C LYS A 46 4.22 1.67 -15.29
N ALA A 47 5.52 1.40 -15.27
CA ALA A 47 6.14 0.54 -14.25
C ALA A 47 5.94 1.11 -12.84
N VAL A 48 6.16 2.43 -12.66
CA VAL A 48 5.88 3.11 -11.39
C VAL A 48 4.39 3.10 -11.05
N ALA A 49 3.49 3.33 -12.02
CA ALA A 49 2.05 3.19 -11.80
C ALA A 49 1.68 1.77 -11.33
N GLY A 50 2.28 0.75 -11.92
CA GLY A 50 2.10 -0.65 -11.51
C GLY A 50 2.59 -0.93 -10.10
N ALA A 51 3.60 -0.22 -9.61
CA ALA A 51 4.13 -0.39 -8.26
C ALA A 51 3.17 0.12 -7.16
N TYR A 52 2.19 0.97 -7.48
CA TYR A 52 1.12 1.32 -6.54
C TYR A 52 0.06 0.22 -6.40
N GLY A 53 -0.07 -0.67 -7.40
CA GLY A 53 -1.11 -1.71 -7.41
C GLY A 53 -1.12 -2.58 -6.15
N PRO A 54 0.01 -3.15 -5.70
CA PRO A 54 0.04 -4.01 -4.52
C PRO A 54 -0.37 -3.33 -3.21
N LEU A 55 -0.40 -2.01 -3.14
CA LEU A 55 -0.86 -1.31 -1.93
C LEU A 55 -2.33 -1.60 -1.60
N VAL A 56 -3.16 -1.91 -2.59
CA VAL A 56 -4.58 -2.22 -2.41
C VAL A 56 -4.83 -3.69 -2.08
N ASP A 57 -3.79 -4.53 -2.07
CA ASP A 57 -3.91 -5.94 -1.74
C ASP A 57 -4.51 -6.18 -0.34
N GLY A 58 -5.26 -7.28 -0.20
CA GLY A 58 -5.89 -7.67 1.07
C GLY A 58 -4.93 -7.85 2.23
N ALA A 59 -3.66 -8.17 1.97
CA ALA A 59 -2.63 -8.28 3.00
C ALA A 59 -2.04 -6.92 3.43
N TRP A 60 -2.32 -5.84 2.69
CA TRP A 60 -1.81 -4.51 2.97
C TRP A 60 -2.96 -3.54 3.29
N TYR A 61 -3.03 -2.37 2.64
CA TYR A 61 -4.07 -1.36 2.89
C TYR A 61 -5.46 -1.79 2.42
N GLY A 62 -5.53 -2.86 1.64
CA GLY A 62 -6.80 -3.46 1.23
C GLY A 62 -7.57 -4.11 2.38
N ALA A 63 -6.92 -4.58 3.44
CA ALA A 63 -7.61 -5.10 4.63
C ALA A 63 -6.66 -5.37 5.81
N GLY A 64 -5.86 -6.44 5.76
CA GLY A 64 -5.20 -7.08 6.89
C GLY A 64 -4.28 -6.15 7.66
N TYR A 65 -3.46 -5.35 6.99
CA TYR A 65 -2.56 -4.44 7.67
C TYR A 65 -3.29 -3.43 8.59
N VAL A 66 -4.47 -2.99 8.18
CA VAL A 66 -5.30 -2.03 8.94
C VAL A 66 -6.17 -2.76 9.97
N LEU A 67 -6.97 -3.73 9.52
CA LEU A 67 -8.00 -4.34 10.35
C LEU A 67 -7.41 -5.28 11.42
N ASP A 68 -6.34 -6.00 11.10
CA ASP A 68 -5.65 -6.85 12.07
C ASP A 68 -4.97 -6.02 13.18
N ALA A 69 -4.49 -4.82 12.85
CA ALA A 69 -3.95 -3.89 13.82
C ALA A 69 -5.03 -3.38 14.78
N GLU A 70 -6.21 -3.01 14.25
CA GLU A 70 -7.36 -2.59 15.06
C GLU A 70 -7.86 -3.72 15.98
N MET A 71 -7.84 -4.96 15.49
CA MET A 71 -8.22 -6.14 16.29
C MET A 71 -7.23 -6.39 17.44
N ARG A 72 -5.92 -6.29 17.19
CA ARG A 72 -4.88 -6.45 18.20
C ARG A 72 -4.84 -5.29 19.21
N ALA A 73 -5.30 -4.13 18.80
CA ALA A 73 -5.36 -2.93 19.65
C ALA A 73 -6.64 -2.83 20.50
N ASP A 74 -7.47 -3.88 20.53
CA ASP A 74 -8.77 -3.91 21.22
C ASP A 74 -9.80 -2.90 20.66
N ASN A 75 -9.57 -2.34 19.47
CA ASN A 75 -10.50 -1.43 18.81
C ASN A 75 -11.58 -2.18 18.04
N ALA A 76 -11.28 -3.38 17.56
CA ALA A 76 -12.22 -4.27 16.92
C ALA A 76 -12.42 -5.55 17.74
N THR A 77 -13.51 -6.26 17.45
CA THR A 77 -13.84 -7.54 18.07
C THR A 77 -14.47 -8.49 17.06
N ILE A 78 -14.42 -9.79 17.37
CA ILE A 78 -15.17 -10.79 16.62
C ILE A 78 -16.65 -10.59 16.92
N PRO A 79 -17.52 -10.53 15.90
CA PRO A 79 -18.97 -10.45 16.10
C PRO A 79 -19.51 -11.61 16.94
N ILE A 80 -20.54 -11.34 17.73
CA ILE A 80 -21.19 -12.35 18.56
C ILE A 80 -22.10 -13.25 17.73
N SER A 81 -22.70 -12.69 16.69
CA SER A 81 -23.55 -13.47 15.77
C SER A 81 -22.73 -14.52 15.03
N SER A 82 -23.20 -15.76 15.03
CA SER A 82 -22.58 -16.87 14.32
C SER A 82 -22.57 -16.68 12.80
N ASP A 83 -23.46 -15.84 12.29
CA ASP A 83 -23.59 -15.59 10.86
C ASP A 83 -22.42 -14.78 10.28
N PHE A 84 -21.71 -14.06 11.17
CA PHE A 84 -20.58 -13.20 10.82
C PHE A 84 -19.21 -13.76 11.26
N GLN A 85 -19.12 -15.03 11.62
CA GLN A 85 -17.88 -15.66 12.09
C GLN A 85 -17.19 -16.47 11.00
N SER A 86 -16.63 -15.81 10.00
CA SER A 86 -15.86 -16.49 8.93
C SER A 86 -14.51 -17.05 9.40
N GLY A 87 -13.99 -16.52 10.50
CA GLY A 87 -12.69 -16.89 11.07
C GLY A 87 -11.53 -15.96 10.70
N ARG A 88 -11.72 -14.97 9.81
CA ARG A 88 -10.65 -14.07 9.36
C ARG A 88 -9.99 -13.29 10.50
N GLY A 89 -10.74 -12.67 11.37
CA GLY A 89 -10.23 -11.93 12.52
C GLY A 89 -9.72 -12.77 13.69
N GLN A 90 -9.88 -14.07 13.70
CA GLN A 90 -9.60 -14.96 14.82
C GLN A 90 -8.11 -14.98 15.23
N GLY A 91 -7.20 -15.01 14.27
CA GLY A 91 -5.77 -14.99 14.53
C GLY A 91 -5.33 -13.74 15.27
N PRO A 92 -5.58 -12.53 14.73
CA PRO A 92 -5.31 -11.25 15.39
C PRO A 92 -6.00 -11.11 16.75
N PHE A 93 -7.29 -11.47 16.84
CA PHE A 93 -8.06 -11.40 18.08
C PHE A 93 -7.45 -12.25 19.20
N ASN A 94 -7.00 -13.46 18.88
CA ASN A 94 -6.37 -14.36 19.84
C ASN A 94 -4.87 -14.09 20.06
N MET A 95 -4.32 -13.00 19.50
CA MET A 95 -2.89 -12.68 19.55
C MET A 95 -2.02 -13.83 19.03
N ASN A 96 -2.48 -14.51 17.96
CA ASN A 96 -1.73 -15.59 17.36
C ASN A 96 -0.59 -15.02 16.50
N TYR A 97 0.65 -15.37 16.84
CA TYR A 97 1.87 -14.93 16.16
C TYR A 97 2.59 -16.07 15.44
N SER A 98 1.89 -17.14 15.07
CA SER A 98 2.47 -18.20 14.25
C SER A 98 2.80 -17.67 12.83
N LEU A 99 3.67 -18.39 12.11
CA LEU A 99 3.99 -18.08 10.71
C LEU A 99 2.74 -18.10 9.82
N ASP A 100 1.80 -18.99 10.12
CA ASP A 100 0.55 -19.14 9.35
C ASP A 100 -0.43 -17.97 9.59
N SER A 101 -0.24 -17.21 10.66
CA SER A 101 -1.03 -16.03 10.98
C SER A 101 -0.27 -14.71 10.76
N ALA A 102 0.94 -14.76 10.21
CA ALA A 102 1.68 -13.57 9.84
C ALA A 102 1.01 -12.92 8.63
N PRO A 103 0.78 -11.59 8.65
CA PRO A 103 0.24 -10.89 7.49
C PRO A 103 1.11 -11.10 6.24
N GLY A 104 0.48 -11.23 5.08
CA GLY A 104 1.17 -11.44 3.80
C GLY A 104 1.96 -10.24 3.28
N LEU A 105 1.99 -9.13 4.00
CA LEU A 105 2.66 -7.88 3.63
C LEU A 105 4.13 -8.07 3.26
N TRP A 106 4.83 -9.04 3.86
CA TRP A 106 6.25 -9.30 3.54
C TRP A 106 6.50 -9.51 2.05
N GLY A 107 5.71 -10.34 1.41
CA GLY A 107 5.83 -10.62 -0.02
C GLY A 107 5.53 -9.40 -0.87
N TYR A 108 4.43 -8.73 -0.60
CA TYR A 108 3.99 -7.54 -1.35
C TYR A 108 4.92 -6.34 -1.15
N GLY A 109 5.40 -6.12 0.08
CA GLY A 109 6.35 -5.05 0.37
C GLY A 109 7.65 -5.20 -0.45
N TYR A 110 8.25 -6.40 -0.46
CA TYR A 110 9.45 -6.64 -1.27
C TYR A 110 9.17 -6.69 -2.77
N TYR A 111 7.96 -7.06 -3.19
CA TYR A 111 7.55 -6.93 -4.58
C TYR A 111 7.56 -5.47 -5.03
N VAL A 112 6.97 -4.55 -4.24
CA VAL A 112 7.00 -3.11 -4.53
C VAL A 112 8.44 -2.59 -4.54
N ILE A 113 9.26 -2.94 -3.54
CA ILE A 113 10.67 -2.55 -3.47
C ILE A 113 11.43 -3.03 -4.72
N SER A 114 11.23 -4.26 -5.15
CA SER A 114 11.86 -4.79 -6.36
C SER A 114 11.40 -4.06 -7.62
N ALA A 115 10.10 -3.75 -7.73
CA ALA A 115 9.55 -3.03 -8.88
C ALA A 115 10.16 -1.62 -9.01
N VAL A 116 10.21 -0.85 -7.92
CA VAL A 116 10.77 0.50 -7.95
C VAL A 116 12.30 0.50 -8.07
N ASN A 117 13.00 -0.48 -7.49
CA ASN A 117 14.45 -0.62 -7.68
C ASN A 117 14.81 -0.88 -9.14
N ASN A 118 14.02 -1.68 -9.89
CA ASN A 118 14.25 -1.86 -11.33
C ASN A 118 14.21 -0.53 -12.08
N VAL A 119 13.27 0.36 -11.73
CA VAL A 119 13.16 1.69 -12.36
C VAL A 119 14.35 2.57 -11.96
N LEU A 120 14.71 2.60 -10.67
CA LEU A 120 15.83 3.41 -10.17
C LEU A 120 17.16 2.95 -10.76
N GLU A 121 17.43 1.64 -10.81
CA GLU A 121 18.65 1.06 -11.42
C GLU A 121 18.73 1.36 -12.91
N GLU A 122 17.61 1.32 -13.63
CA GLU A 122 17.55 1.63 -15.05
C GLU A 122 17.91 3.09 -15.31
N ILE A 123 17.36 4.02 -14.49
CA ILE A 123 17.69 5.45 -14.57
C ILE A 123 19.16 5.69 -14.16
N GLU A 124 19.64 5.04 -13.11
CA GLU A 124 21.04 5.13 -12.67
C GLU A 124 22.01 4.68 -13.78
N THR A 125 21.67 3.58 -14.47
CA THR A 125 22.53 2.96 -15.48
C THR A 125 22.63 3.79 -16.77
N ASN A 126 21.50 4.34 -17.24
CA ASN A 126 21.43 5.00 -18.54
C ASN A 126 21.49 6.54 -18.42
N GLY A 127 21.31 7.08 -17.21
CA GLY A 127 21.19 8.52 -16.97
C GLY A 127 19.81 9.09 -17.34
N ILE A 128 19.40 10.16 -16.66
CA ILE A 128 18.12 10.85 -16.88
C ILE A 128 17.98 11.31 -18.34
N ASP A 129 19.06 11.81 -18.95
CA ASP A 129 19.06 12.35 -20.29
C ASP A 129 18.62 11.34 -21.36
N ALA A 130 18.81 10.03 -21.10
CA ALA A 130 18.37 8.98 -22.03
C ALA A 130 16.84 8.92 -22.19
N TYR A 131 16.08 9.48 -21.25
CA TYR A 131 14.62 9.42 -21.19
C TYR A 131 13.95 10.77 -21.44
N THR A 132 14.73 11.86 -21.54
CA THR A 132 14.21 13.20 -21.82
C THR A 132 13.97 13.42 -23.31
N SER A 133 13.06 14.33 -23.63
CA SER A 133 12.70 14.70 -25.01
C SER A 133 12.07 16.10 -25.02
N SER A 134 11.62 16.57 -26.19
CA SER A 134 10.81 17.80 -26.24
C SER A 134 9.49 17.73 -25.45
N ALA A 135 9.02 16.52 -25.14
CA ALA A 135 7.78 16.27 -24.39
C ALA A 135 8.01 15.77 -22.95
N VAL A 136 9.25 15.43 -22.58
CA VAL A 136 9.61 14.90 -21.26
C VAL A 136 10.80 15.67 -20.74
N SER A 137 10.59 16.43 -19.69
CA SER A 137 11.62 17.24 -19.07
C SER A 137 12.48 16.42 -18.08
N GLU A 138 13.62 16.95 -17.69
CA GLU A 138 14.43 16.42 -16.56
C GLU A 138 13.60 16.36 -15.27
N GLN A 139 12.72 17.35 -15.04
CA GLN A 139 11.86 17.39 -13.87
C GLN A 139 10.83 16.26 -13.87
N ASP A 140 10.30 15.84 -15.02
CA ASP A 140 9.40 14.67 -15.10
C ASP A 140 10.12 13.40 -14.64
N MET A 141 11.38 13.24 -15.01
CA MET A 141 12.20 12.11 -14.58
C MET A 141 12.51 12.17 -13.06
N LYS A 142 12.81 13.35 -12.52
CA LYS A 142 13.02 13.57 -11.08
C LYS A 142 11.76 13.26 -10.28
N ASN A 143 10.59 13.66 -10.74
CA ASN A 143 9.32 13.33 -10.11
C ASN A 143 9.09 11.82 -10.07
N LEU A 144 9.41 11.12 -11.17
CA LEU A 144 9.29 9.68 -11.24
C LEU A 144 10.24 8.95 -10.27
N GLN A 145 11.49 9.43 -10.14
CA GLN A 145 12.44 8.93 -9.14
C GLN A 145 11.93 9.16 -7.72
N ALA A 146 11.40 10.35 -7.45
CA ALA A 146 10.83 10.68 -6.13
C ALA A 146 9.65 9.76 -5.76
N GLU A 147 8.79 9.39 -6.71
CA GLU A 147 7.73 8.40 -6.46
C GLU A 147 8.31 7.02 -6.13
N CYS A 148 9.34 6.58 -6.84
CA CYS A 148 10.00 5.30 -6.55
C CYS A 148 10.60 5.28 -5.14
N LEU A 149 11.28 6.35 -4.74
CA LEU A 149 11.87 6.49 -3.41
C LEU A 149 10.80 6.55 -2.31
N PHE A 150 9.70 7.26 -2.54
CA PHE A 150 8.55 7.28 -1.62
C PHE A 150 7.95 5.90 -1.43
N LEU A 151 7.71 5.14 -2.50
CA LEU A 151 7.15 3.79 -2.42
C LEU A 151 8.11 2.83 -1.73
N ARG A 152 9.43 2.93 -1.99
CA ARG A 152 10.44 2.11 -1.32
C ARG A 152 10.48 2.40 0.17
N ALA A 153 10.45 3.66 0.54
CA ALA A 153 10.40 4.09 1.94
C ALA A 153 9.11 3.64 2.65
N LEU A 154 7.94 3.80 2.01
CA LEU A 154 6.66 3.37 2.56
C LEU A 154 6.64 1.86 2.80
N ALA A 155 7.11 1.07 1.83
CA ALA A 155 7.15 -0.38 1.95
C ALA A 155 8.09 -0.84 3.08
N HIS A 156 9.30 -0.28 3.17
CA HIS A 156 10.21 -0.58 4.29
C HIS A 156 9.61 -0.14 5.63
N PHE A 157 8.97 1.03 5.70
CA PHE A 157 8.37 1.55 6.92
C PHE A 157 7.23 0.66 7.45
N ASP A 158 6.30 0.27 6.58
CA ASP A 158 5.17 -0.57 6.97
C ASP A 158 5.62 -1.97 7.37
N MET A 159 6.55 -2.57 6.62
CA MET A 159 7.13 -3.86 6.99
C MET A 159 7.92 -3.77 8.31
N LEU A 160 8.69 -2.71 8.54
CA LEU A 160 9.43 -2.53 9.78
C LEU A 160 8.48 -2.51 10.98
N ARG A 161 7.39 -1.77 10.91
CA ARG A 161 6.39 -1.66 11.97
C ARG A 161 5.68 -2.97 12.27
N LEU A 162 5.51 -3.81 11.25
CA LEU A 162 4.78 -5.08 11.40
C LEU A 162 5.67 -6.24 11.84
N TYR A 163 6.92 -6.30 11.35
CA TYR A 163 7.79 -7.46 11.51
C TYR A 163 8.99 -7.23 12.44
N ALA A 164 9.08 -6.06 13.08
CA ALA A 164 10.12 -5.73 14.03
C ALA A 164 9.57 -4.98 15.24
N TYR A 165 10.36 -4.89 16.31
CA TYR A 165 10.06 -3.98 17.41
C TYR A 165 10.45 -2.56 17.02
N SER A 166 9.46 -1.75 16.72
CA SER A 166 9.67 -0.40 16.21
C SER A 166 8.94 0.60 17.13
N PRO A 167 9.65 1.53 17.78
CA PRO A 167 11.11 1.70 17.75
C PRO A 167 11.87 0.61 18.48
N ALA A 168 13.19 0.51 18.20
CA ALA A 168 14.04 -0.47 18.88
C ALA A 168 14.00 -0.29 20.40
N LYS A 169 13.78 -1.38 21.15
CA LYS A 169 13.88 -1.34 22.62
C LYS A 169 15.35 -1.35 23.03
N THR A 170 15.85 -0.20 23.44
CA THR A 170 17.21 -0.08 24.02
C THR A 170 17.37 -0.96 25.26
N GLY A 171 18.48 -1.68 25.32
CA GLY A 171 18.85 -2.51 26.46
C GLY A 171 18.20 -3.89 26.51
N VAL A 172 17.44 -4.28 25.52
CA VAL A 172 16.86 -5.63 25.38
C VAL A 172 17.52 -6.33 24.21
N ALA A 173 18.35 -7.34 24.48
CA ALA A 173 18.93 -8.16 23.43
C ALA A 173 17.84 -8.79 22.56
N ASN A 174 18.07 -8.88 21.26
CA ASN A 174 17.18 -9.39 20.23
C ASN A 174 15.95 -8.53 19.86
N PHE A 175 15.82 -7.31 20.38
CA PHE A 175 14.76 -6.37 19.96
C PHE A 175 15.32 -5.22 19.09
N THR A 176 16.47 -5.43 18.48
CA THR A 176 17.13 -4.48 17.59
C THR A 176 17.05 -4.90 16.13
N ASP A 177 16.64 -6.14 15.85
CA ASP A 177 16.55 -6.66 14.49
C ASP A 177 15.34 -6.06 13.77
N GLY A 178 15.63 -5.38 12.67
CA GLY A 178 14.65 -4.80 11.76
C GLY A 178 14.27 -5.78 10.64
N ILE A 179 14.34 -5.30 9.42
CA ILE A 179 14.08 -6.05 8.19
C ILE A 179 15.26 -5.92 7.23
N PRO A 180 15.43 -6.78 6.22
CA PRO A 180 16.42 -6.58 5.17
C PRO A 180 16.19 -5.29 4.38
N ILE A 181 17.23 -4.48 4.22
CA ILE A 181 17.22 -3.32 3.33
C ILE A 181 17.62 -3.78 1.94
N ILE A 182 16.72 -3.62 0.96
CA ILE A 182 16.94 -4.00 -0.42
C ILE A 182 16.94 -2.76 -1.31
N LEU A 183 18.11 -2.36 -1.80
CA LEU A 183 18.29 -1.17 -2.64
C LEU A 183 18.54 -1.50 -4.11
N LYS A 184 18.80 -2.77 -4.42
CA LYS A 184 19.01 -3.26 -5.78
C LYS A 184 18.28 -4.57 -5.99
N THR A 185 17.92 -4.83 -7.24
CA THR A 185 17.21 -6.04 -7.61
C THR A 185 18.17 -7.20 -7.81
N ASP A 186 18.03 -8.29 -7.04
CA ASP A 186 18.74 -9.54 -7.34
C ASP A 186 18.11 -10.25 -8.54
N LYS A 187 18.71 -10.03 -9.72
CA LYS A 187 18.29 -10.68 -10.97
C LYS A 187 18.58 -12.18 -11.00
N THR A 188 19.30 -12.71 -10.01
CA THR A 188 19.67 -14.12 -9.95
C THR A 188 18.86 -14.92 -8.95
N ALA A 189 18.09 -14.26 -8.09
CA ALA A 189 17.31 -14.83 -6.98
C ALA A 189 18.17 -15.72 -6.05
N LYS A 190 19.45 -15.38 -5.87
CA LYS A 190 20.40 -16.16 -5.05
C LYS A 190 20.73 -15.49 -3.73
N GLU A 191 20.49 -14.18 -3.62
CA GLU A 191 20.81 -13.44 -2.42
C GLU A 191 19.78 -13.77 -1.33
N GLN A 192 20.27 -14.00 -0.13
CA GLN A 192 19.48 -14.19 1.08
C GLN A 192 19.97 -13.17 2.11
N PRO A 193 19.57 -11.90 2.00
CA PRO A 193 20.06 -10.86 2.87
C PRO A 193 19.59 -11.09 4.31
N ALA A 194 20.49 -10.85 5.26
CA ALA A 194 20.15 -10.83 6.66
C ALA A 194 19.31 -9.61 7.01
N ARG A 195 18.64 -9.63 8.17
CA ARG A 195 17.97 -8.45 8.73
C ARG A 195 18.99 -7.38 9.06
N ASN A 196 18.70 -6.16 8.68
CA ASN A 196 19.38 -4.97 9.21
C ASN A 196 18.80 -4.60 10.58
N SER A 197 19.50 -3.78 11.33
CA SER A 197 18.95 -3.24 12.58
C SER A 197 17.78 -2.29 12.32
N VAL A 198 16.90 -2.13 13.30
CA VAL A 198 15.78 -1.16 13.24
C VAL A 198 16.28 0.25 12.92
N THR A 199 17.42 0.66 13.52
CA THR A 199 18.02 1.98 13.29
C THR A 199 18.46 2.14 11.83
N GLU A 200 19.21 1.16 11.28
CA GLU A 200 19.63 1.21 9.88
C GLU A 200 18.45 1.29 8.92
N VAL A 201 17.35 0.60 9.23
CA VAL A 201 16.15 0.66 8.39
C VAL A 201 15.50 2.04 8.45
N TYR A 202 15.40 2.67 9.65
CA TYR A 202 14.90 4.06 9.73
C TYR A 202 15.81 5.05 9.02
N ASP A 203 17.13 4.91 9.17
CA ASP A 203 18.07 5.76 8.46
C ASP A 203 17.89 5.66 6.93
N GLN A 204 17.66 4.46 6.40
CA GLN A 204 17.38 4.27 4.98
C GLN A 204 16.03 4.84 4.55
N ILE A 205 14.95 4.62 5.33
CA ILE A 205 13.62 5.18 5.06
C ILE A 205 13.71 6.71 4.98
N ILE A 206 14.38 7.33 5.95
CA ILE A 206 14.55 8.77 6.01
C ILE A 206 15.41 9.28 4.86
N ALA A 207 16.50 8.57 4.51
CA ALA A 207 17.35 8.94 3.37
C ALA A 207 16.56 8.92 2.05
N ASP A 208 15.78 7.87 1.78
CA ASP A 208 14.93 7.77 0.59
C ASP A 208 13.93 8.94 0.53
N LEU A 209 13.30 9.27 1.65
CA LEU A 209 12.30 10.35 1.70
C LEU A 209 12.91 11.75 1.56
N LEU A 210 14.10 11.99 2.14
CA LEU A 210 14.82 13.26 1.98
C LEU A 210 15.27 13.47 0.54
N GLU A 211 15.75 12.42 -0.12
CA GLU A 211 16.07 12.48 -1.53
C GLU A 211 14.80 12.70 -2.38
N ALA A 212 13.71 12.00 -2.09
CA ALA A 212 12.42 12.22 -2.74
C ALA A 212 11.91 13.67 -2.57
N GLU A 213 12.03 14.26 -1.37
CA GLU A 213 11.67 15.66 -1.12
C GLU A 213 12.47 16.62 -2.02
N THR A 214 13.75 16.34 -2.23
CA THR A 214 14.63 17.19 -3.06
C THR A 214 14.30 17.09 -4.55
N LEU A 215 13.85 15.94 -5.02
CA LEU A 215 13.56 15.65 -6.43
C LEU A 215 12.16 16.09 -6.84
N MET A 216 11.18 16.05 -5.93
CA MET A 216 9.76 16.26 -6.21
C MET A 216 9.43 17.73 -6.48
N ASP A 217 8.85 18.02 -7.63
CA ASP A 217 8.27 19.34 -7.91
C ASP A 217 7.07 19.59 -6.98
N PRO A 218 7.01 20.72 -6.28
CA PRO A 218 5.91 21.05 -5.37
C PRO A 218 4.52 21.08 -6.03
N SER A 219 4.46 21.30 -7.32
CA SER A 219 3.22 21.33 -8.11
C SER A 219 2.88 20.01 -8.76
N TYR A 220 3.75 19.00 -8.63
CA TYR A 220 3.57 17.70 -9.29
C TYR A 220 2.27 17.02 -8.88
N LYS A 221 1.58 16.55 -9.88
CA LYS A 221 0.42 15.67 -9.77
C LYS A 221 0.56 14.60 -10.84
N ARG A 222 0.53 13.34 -10.43
CA ARG A 222 0.58 12.24 -11.37
C ARG A 222 -0.59 12.31 -12.35
N SER A 223 -0.30 12.21 -13.65
CA SER A 223 -1.30 12.14 -14.71
C SER A 223 -1.46 10.69 -15.18
N GLY A 224 -2.68 10.32 -15.54
CA GLY A 224 -2.99 9.03 -16.19
C GLY A 224 -3.05 7.83 -15.23
N GLY A 225 -4.15 7.12 -15.27
CA GLY A 225 -4.34 5.84 -14.61
C GLY A 225 -4.67 5.86 -13.11
N ILE A 226 -4.29 6.87 -12.37
CA ILE A 226 -4.72 7.12 -10.99
C ILE A 226 -5.69 8.30 -11.04
N ALA A 227 -6.94 8.06 -10.62
CA ALA A 227 -8.01 9.05 -10.76
C ALA A 227 -7.86 10.25 -9.83
N ASP A 228 -7.13 10.11 -8.72
CA ASP A 228 -6.89 11.17 -7.74
C ASP A 228 -5.38 11.41 -7.56
N ALA A 229 -5.00 12.68 -7.58
CA ALA A 229 -3.62 13.10 -7.29
C ALA A 229 -3.14 12.65 -5.89
N LYS A 230 -4.05 12.37 -4.95
CA LYS A 230 -3.74 11.91 -3.58
C LYS A 230 -3.42 10.41 -3.51
N ALA A 231 -3.72 9.66 -4.55
CA ALA A 231 -3.36 8.25 -4.65
C ALA A 231 -1.93 8.03 -5.21
N ALA A 232 -1.17 9.08 -5.39
CA ALA A 232 0.23 9.04 -5.76
C ALA A 232 1.07 9.93 -4.84
N ALA A 233 2.39 9.68 -4.81
CA ALA A 233 3.31 10.51 -4.06
C ALA A 233 3.28 11.97 -4.54
N THR A 234 3.22 12.87 -3.59
CA THR A 234 3.33 14.32 -3.78
C THR A 234 4.29 14.87 -2.74
N LEU A 235 4.78 16.10 -2.92
CA LEU A 235 5.65 16.72 -1.92
C LEU A 235 5.02 16.69 -0.50
N PRO A 236 3.74 17.07 -0.29
CA PRO A 236 3.13 16.94 1.02
C PRO A 236 3.04 15.51 1.55
N ALA A 237 2.83 14.50 0.69
CA ALA A 237 2.81 13.10 1.10
C ALA A 237 4.19 12.63 1.59
N ILE A 238 5.26 13.03 0.88
CA ILE A 238 6.64 12.76 1.30
C ILE A 238 6.92 13.41 2.66
N GLN A 239 6.55 14.67 2.84
CA GLN A 239 6.75 15.43 4.10
C GLN A 239 5.95 14.84 5.26
N ALA A 240 4.72 14.42 5.03
CA ALA A 240 3.89 13.76 6.04
C ALA A 240 4.48 12.39 6.44
N LEU A 241 4.98 11.61 5.48
CA LEU A 241 5.64 10.34 5.79
C LEU A 241 6.99 10.55 6.51
N LEU A 242 7.74 11.61 6.18
CA LEU A 242 8.94 12.02 6.94
C LEU A 242 8.58 12.34 8.39
N SER A 243 7.53 13.13 8.63
CA SER A 243 7.07 13.43 9.98
C SER A 243 6.79 12.15 10.76
N ARG A 244 6.04 11.22 10.16
CA ARG A 244 5.71 9.92 10.78
C ARG A 244 6.96 9.06 11.01
N ALA A 245 7.86 8.97 10.03
CA ALA A 245 9.09 8.19 10.15
C ALA A 245 9.98 8.72 11.29
N TYR A 246 10.18 10.04 11.37
CA TYR A 246 10.92 10.68 12.46
C TYR A 246 10.25 10.47 13.83
N LEU A 247 8.90 10.54 13.89
CA LEU A 247 8.15 10.27 15.11
C LEU A 247 8.42 8.84 15.63
N TYR A 248 8.36 7.86 14.76
CA TYR A 248 8.63 6.46 15.11
C TYR A 248 10.10 6.20 15.45
N ASP A 249 11.02 6.92 14.82
CA ASP A 249 12.46 6.88 15.15
C ASP A 249 12.81 7.74 16.38
N GLN A 250 11.81 8.32 17.06
CA GLN A 250 11.96 9.14 18.27
C GLN A 250 12.77 10.44 18.05
N LYS A 251 12.87 10.90 16.83
CA LYS A 251 13.46 12.20 16.44
C LYS A 251 12.37 13.27 16.48
N TRP A 252 12.00 13.66 17.70
CA TRP A 252 10.80 14.47 17.98
C TRP A 252 10.80 15.84 17.34
N GLN A 253 11.97 16.51 17.28
CA GLN A 253 12.07 17.84 16.70
C GLN A 253 11.87 17.78 15.18
N GLU A 254 12.54 16.86 14.52
CA GLU A 254 12.42 16.65 13.08
C GLU A 254 10.98 16.26 12.71
N ALA A 255 10.35 15.40 13.51
CA ALA A 255 8.95 15.06 13.33
C ALA A 255 8.04 16.30 13.39
N ALA A 256 8.22 17.15 14.40
CA ALA A 256 7.45 18.39 14.56
C ALA A 256 7.72 19.39 13.42
N ASP A 257 8.97 19.50 12.97
CA ASP A 257 9.34 20.40 11.87
C ASP A 257 8.67 19.98 10.55
N TYR A 258 8.64 18.69 10.24
CA TYR A 258 7.96 18.17 9.06
C TYR A 258 6.43 18.23 9.17
N ALA A 259 5.85 17.93 10.33
CA ALA A 259 4.43 18.16 10.58
C ALA A 259 4.06 19.63 10.34
N THR A 260 4.88 20.57 10.81
CA THR A 260 4.66 22.00 10.61
C THR A 260 4.70 22.39 9.13
N LYS A 261 5.58 21.81 8.30
CA LYS A 261 5.57 22.04 6.84
C LYS A 261 4.21 21.66 6.23
N VAL A 262 3.66 20.53 6.63
CA VAL A 262 2.38 20.03 6.10
C VAL A 262 1.21 20.88 6.62
N ILE A 263 1.19 21.22 7.91
CA ILE A 263 0.13 22.06 8.52
C ILE A 263 0.06 23.44 7.85
N ASN A 264 1.21 24.02 7.51
CA ASN A 264 1.29 25.32 6.84
C ASN A 264 0.90 25.26 5.35
N ASN A 265 0.68 24.09 4.80
CA ASN A 265 0.23 23.94 3.41
C ASN A 265 -1.27 24.23 3.32
N THR A 266 -1.64 25.37 2.75
CA THR A 266 -3.03 25.85 2.63
C THR A 266 -3.91 24.99 1.71
N SER A 267 -3.35 24.01 1.02
CA SER A 267 -4.12 23.05 0.20
C SER A 267 -4.89 22.04 1.05
N PHE A 268 -4.54 21.91 2.33
CA PHE A 268 -5.20 21.00 3.26
C PHE A 268 -5.98 21.76 4.33
N LYS A 269 -7.09 21.18 4.76
CA LYS A 269 -7.96 21.74 5.79
C LYS A 269 -8.60 20.58 6.56
N LEU A 270 -8.61 20.69 7.90
CA LEU A 270 -9.31 19.73 8.74
C LEU A 270 -10.80 19.70 8.41
N TRP A 271 -11.38 18.53 8.45
CA TRP A 271 -12.84 18.38 8.39
C TRP A 271 -13.49 18.99 9.63
N THR A 272 -14.62 19.62 9.43
CA THR A 272 -15.46 20.05 10.55
C THR A 272 -16.17 18.85 11.20
N ALA A 273 -16.67 19.02 12.43
CA ALA A 273 -17.43 17.98 13.09
C ALA A 273 -18.68 17.56 12.29
N ASP A 274 -19.31 18.51 11.59
CA ASP A 274 -20.49 18.24 10.77
C ASP A 274 -20.15 17.46 9.49
N GLU A 275 -18.97 17.69 8.90
CA GLU A 275 -18.52 16.98 7.71
C GLU A 275 -18.02 15.57 8.05
N TYR A 276 -17.44 15.38 9.24
CA TYR A 276 -16.66 14.20 9.60
C TYR A 276 -17.35 12.85 9.36
N PRO A 277 -18.64 12.65 9.68
CA PRO A 277 -19.30 11.37 9.39
C PRO A 277 -19.52 11.08 7.91
N SER A 278 -19.70 12.12 7.08
CA SER A 278 -20.05 11.95 5.67
C SER A 278 -18.85 11.76 4.75
N VAL A 279 -17.67 12.23 5.17
CA VAL A 279 -16.47 12.22 4.28
C VAL A 279 -15.94 10.83 3.97
N TRP A 280 -16.22 9.85 4.81
CA TRP A 280 -15.76 8.46 4.66
C TRP A 280 -16.44 7.71 3.51
N GLY A 281 -17.61 8.17 3.06
CA GLY A 281 -18.31 7.65 1.89
C GLY A 281 -17.98 8.37 0.58
N ASN A 282 -17.09 9.36 0.60
CA ASN A 282 -16.73 10.10 -0.60
C ASN A 282 -15.82 9.28 -1.50
N GLU A 283 -15.93 9.49 -2.79
CA GLU A 283 -15.10 8.86 -3.81
C GLU A 283 -13.61 9.24 -3.68
N THR A 284 -13.36 10.43 -3.16
CA THR A 284 -12.03 10.96 -2.85
C THR A 284 -12.02 11.56 -1.46
N GLY A 285 -10.96 11.38 -0.71
CA GLY A 285 -10.87 11.71 0.72
C GLY A 285 -10.95 13.19 1.10
N GLY A 286 -11.26 14.09 0.18
CA GLY A 286 -11.53 15.49 0.50
C GLY A 286 -10.32 16.29 1.01
N SER A 287 -10.60 17.39 1.74
CA SER A 287 -9.61 18.42 2.06
C SER A 287 -8.54 18.02 3.09
N GLU A 288 -8.82 17.05 3.94
CA GLU A 288 -7.89 16.63 5.01
C GLU A 288 -6.90 15.55 4.54
N VAL A 289 -7.25 14.78 3.52
CA VAL A 289 -6.45 13.65 3.04
C VAL A 289 -5.21 14.13 2.28
N ILE A 290 -4.05 13.59 2.66
CA ILE A 290 -2.75 13.87 2.06
C ILE A 290 -2.35 12.75 1.10
N PHE A 291 -2.48 11.50 1.54
CA PHE A 291 -2.23 10.32 0.73
C PHE A 291 -3.23 9.22 1.09
N GLU A 292 -3.80 8.59 0.08
CA GLU A 292 -4.72 7.47 0.22
C GLU A 292 -4.44 6.37 -0.80
N VAL A 293 -4.72 5.13 -0.43
CA VAL A 293 -4.74 4.00 -1.36
C VAL A 293 -6.13 3.92 -1.95
N TYR A 294 -6.20 4.00 -3.26
CA TYR A 294 -7.44 4.15 -4.01
C TYR A 294 -7.90 2.82 -4.60
N GLY A 295 -9.00 2.28 -4.10
CA GLY A 295 -9.74 1.18 -4.72
C GLY A 295 -10.69 1.72 -5.78
N ARG A 296 -10.61 1.26 -7.02
CA ARG A 296 -11.48 1.70 -8.13
C ARG A 296 -12.77 0.92 -8.20
N ASN A 297 -12.67 -0.35 -7.92
CA ASN A 297 -13.77 -1.32 -7.93
C ASN A 297 -13.39 -2.55 -7.12
N SER A 298 -14.35 -3.41 -6.86
CA SER A 298 -14.16 -4.63 -6.08
C SER A 298 -13.09 -5.59 -6.62
N ASN A 299 -12.69 -5.47 -7.89
CA ASN A 299 -11.65 -6.31 -8.49
C ASN A 299 -10.23 -5.78 -8.24
N ASP A 300 -10.06 -4.59 -7.70
CA ASP A 300 -8.76 -4.05 -7.33
C ASP A 300 -8.22 -4.73 -6.06
N TYR A 301 -9.09 -5.35 -5.24
CA TYR A 301 -8.71 -6.19 -4.13
C TYR A 301 -8.48 -7.62 -4.61
N ASP A 302 -7.59 -8.34 -3.93
CA ASP A 302 -7.12 -9.67 -4.34
C ASP A 302 -8.28 -10.65 -4.53
N GLU A 303 -9.28 -10.57 -3.67
CA GLU A 303 -10.55 -11.28 -3.83
C GLU A 303 -11.72 -10.29 -3.76
N TYR A 304 -12.73 -10.53 -4.59
CA TYR A 304 -13.90 -9.68 -4.81
C TYR A 304 -14.61 -9.16 -3.55
N TRP A 305 -14.42 -9.82 -2.39
CA TRP A 305 -15.13 -9.54 -1.14
C TRP A 305 -14.19 -9.26 0.05
N GLU A 306 -12.90 -9.10 -0.16
CA GLU A 306 -11.90 -9.03 0.92
C GLU A 306 -11.54 -7.60 1.33
N GLY A 307 -12.12 -6.56 0.71
CA GLY A 307 -11.87 -5.17 1.06
C GLY A 307 -12.43 -4.76 2.43
N PRO A 308 -11.90 -3.66 3.04
CA PRO A 308 -12.33 -3.21 4.37
C PRO A 308 -13.84 -2.96 4.46
N SER A 309 -14.45 -2.47 3.37
CA SER A 309 -15.90 -2.22 3.30
C SER A 309 -16.74 -3.48 3.46
N HIS A 310 -16.26 -4.64 3.02
CA HIS A 310 -16.96 -5.91 3.18
C HIS A 310 -16.70 -6.54 4.54
N LEU A 311 -15.48 -6.41 5.05
CA LEU A 311 -15.06 -7.05 6.29
C LEU A 311 -15.60 -6.35 7.55
N THR A 312 -15.95 -5.07 7.43
CA THR A 312 -16.47 -4.26 8.55
C THR A 312 -17.95 -3.90 8.41
N ASN A 313 -18.68 -4.54 7.49
CA ASN A 313 -20.05 -4.19 7.19
C ASN A 313 -20.98 -5.41 7.26
N PRO A 314 -22.11 -5.36 7.97
CA PRO A 314 -23.03 -6.49 8.15
C PRO A 314 -23.67 -7.02 6.86
N ILE A 315 -23.69 -6.25 5.77
CA ILE A 315 -24.10 -6.78 4.44
C ILE A 315 -22.99 -7.55 3.75
N GLY A 316 -21.72 -7.33 4.15
CA GLY A 316 -20.58 -8.09 3.67
C GLY A 316 -20.30 -9.31 4.56
N TYR A 317 -19.04 -9.57 4.79
CA TYR A 317 -18.62 -10.64 5.71
C TYR A 317 -18.72 -10.26 7.18
N ALA A 318 -18.65 -8.97 7.51
CA ALA A 318 -18.80 -8.43 8.87
C ALA A 318 -17.88 -9.11 9.92
N ASP A 319 -16.66 -9.43 9.55
CA ASP A 319 -15.74 -10.15 10.44
C ASP A 319 -15.13 -9.29 11.56
N TYR A 320 -15.22 -7.95 11.42
CA TYR A 320 -14.61 -6.97 12.32
C TYR A 320 -15.66 -5.98 12.81
N ALA A 321 -16.24 -6.23 13.97
CA ALA A 321 -17.13 -5.29 14.65
C ALA A 321 -16.34 -4.30 15.53
N ALA A 322 -16.89 -3.13 15.82
CA ALA A 322 -16.31 -2.20 16.76
C ALA A 322 -16.41 -2.74 18.19
N SER A 323 -15.32 -2.69 18.94
CA SER A 323 -15.32 -3.17 20.32
C SER A 323 -16.00 -2.18 21.26
N SER A 324 -16.53 -2.68 22.40
CA SER A 324 -17.01 -1.83 23.47
C SER A 324 -15.89 -1.05 24.16
N SER A 325 -14.65 -1.55 24.09
CA SER A 325 -13.47 -0.83 24.58
C SER A 325 -13.25 0.46 23.80
N LEU A 326 -13.35 0.41 22.48
CA LEU A 326 -13.25 1.60 21.62
C LEU A 326 -14.44 2.54 21.82
N THR A 327 -15.65 2.03 21.68
CA THR A 327 -16.87 2.88 21.67
C THR A 327 -17.13 3.54 23.02
N GLY A 328 -16.66 2.92 24.11
CA GLY A 328 -16.74 3.47 25.47
C GLY A 328 -15.73 4.59 25.79
N LEU A 329 -14.76 4.85 24.92
CA LEU A 329 -13.76 5.91 25.11
C LEU A 329 -14.22 7.29 24.65
N PHE A 330 -15.24 7.36 23.83
CA PHE A 330 -15.71 8.64 23.28
C PHE A 330 -16.55 9.40 24.30
N GLU A 331 -16.20 10.65 24.53
CA GLU A 331 -16.95 11.54 25.42
C GLU A 331 -18.27 12.00 24.75
N ALA A 332 -19.20 12.43 25.58
CA ALA A 332 -20.47 12.97 25.08
C ALA A 332 -20.22 14.20 24.17
N GLY A 333 -20.72 14.15 22.94
CA GLY A 333 -20.52 15.20 21.95
C GLY A 333 -19.30 14.99 21.04
N ASP A 334 -18.51 13.96 21.25
CA ASP A 334 -17.46 13.58 20.29
C ASP A 334 -18.10 12.95 19.04
N VAL A 335 -17.93 13.60 17.90
CA VAL A 335 -18.49 13.12 16.63
C VAL A 335 -17.99 11.72 16.25
N ARG A 336 -16.79 11.35 16.68
CA ARG A 336 -16.19 10.04 16.39
C ARG A 336 -16.89 8.88 17.10
N GLY A 337 -17.63 9.14 18.14
CA GLY A 337 -18.40 8.16 18.92
C GLY A 337 -19.89 8.13 18.60
N THR A 338 -20.35 8.84 17.56
CA THR A 338 -21.77 8.89 17.20
C THR A 338 -22.25 7.54 16.67
N THR A 339 -23.44 7.14 17.11
CA THR A 339 -24.06 5.86 16.79
C THR A 339 -25.45 6.05 16.18
N GLY A 340 -25.85 5.14 15.31
CA GLY A 340 -27.16 5.16 14.65
C GLY A 340 -27.53 3.80 14.06
N VAL A 341 -28.49 3.82 13.17
CA VAL A 341 -29.01 2.64 12.47
C VAL A 341 -28.63 2.75 11.00
N ARG A 342 -28.06 1.68 10.47
CA ARG A 342 -27.69 1.59 9.07
C ARG A 342 -28.88 1.76 8.14
N GLY A 343 -28.65 2.42 7.01
CA GLY A 343 -29.68 2.79 6.05
C GLY A 343 -30.50 4.02 6.44
N THR A 344 -30.52 4.39 7.73
CA THR A 344 -31.22 5.59 8.23
C THR A 344 -30.23 6.72 8.53
N ASP A 345 -29.11 6.38 9.15
CA ASP A 345 -28.14 7.34 9.67
C ASP A 345 -26.79 7.32 8.93
N ASP A 346 -26.75 6.67 7.77
CA ASP A 346 -25.57 6.61 6.92
C ASP A 346 -25.03 8.01 6.58
N GLY A 347 -23.73 8.18 6.75
CA GLY A 347 -23.07 9.47 6.55
C GLY A 347 -23.35 10.54 7.63
N LYS A 348 -24.08 10.19 8.69
CA LYS A 348 -24.38 11.09 9.81
C LYS A 348 -23.72 10.66 11.11
N VAL A 349 -23.33 9.41 11.21
CA VAL A 349 -22.74 8.78 12.40
C VAL A 349 -21.51 7.97 12.02
N MET A 350 -20.69 7.62 13.03
CA MET A 350 -19.46 6.87 12.83
C MET A 350 -19.58 5.38 13.07
N PHE A 351 -20.64 4.95 13.77
CA PHE A 351 -20.94 3.54 14.00
C PHE A 351 -22.43 3.30 13.78
N CYS A 352 -22.74 2.17 13.15
CA CYS A 352 -24.13 1.76 12.92
C CYS A 352 -24.38 0.36 13.47
N THR A 353 -25.61 0.14 14.00
CA THR A 353 -26.19 -1.19 14.15
C THR A 353 -26.84 -1.63 12.84
N ASP A 354 -26.95 -2.94 12.62
CA ASP A 354 -27.75 -3.50 11.55
C ASP A 354 -29.25 -3.52 11.97
N PRO A 355 -30.16 -2.95 11.17
CA PRO A 355 -31.59 -2.99 11.49
C PRO A 355 -32.17 -4.41 11.46
N ASP A 356 -31.60 -5.31 10.68
CA ASP A 356 -32.08 -6.71 10.51
C ASP A 356 -31.42 -7.67 11.52
N GLU A 357 -30.51 -7.19 12.35
CA GLU A 357 -29.78 -8.04 13.27
C GLU A 357 -30.63 -8.45 14.48
N ALA A 358 -30.95 -9.73 14.56
CA ALA A 358 -31.68 -10.33 15.68
C ALA A 358 -30.84 -10.44 16.96
N SER A 359 -29.55 -10.16 16.94
CA SER A 359 -28.59 -10.55 17.98
C SER A 359 -28.02 -9.43 18.82
N GLY A 360 -28.52 -8.22 18.78
CA GLY A 360 -28.35 -7.38 19.95
C GLY A 360 -27.35 -6.26 19.94
N GLY A 361 -27.20 -5.54 18.84
CA GLY A 361 -26.64 -4.19 18.90
C GLY A 361 -25.13 -4.11 18.76
N GLU A 362 -24.52 -5.01 18.03
CA GLU A 362 -23.16 -4.84 17.54
C GLU A 362 -23.04 -3.57 16.70
N LEU A 363 -21.88 -2.92 16.81
CA LEU A 363 -21.59 -1.68 16.10
C LEU A 363 -20.52 -1.92 15.02
N TRP A 364 -20.79 -1.47 13.82
CA TRP A 364 -19.86 -1.48 12.70
C TRP A 364 -19.42 -0.06 12.35
N THR A 365 -18.14 0.08 12.01
CA THR A 365 -17.58 1.38 11.64
C THR A 365 -18.11 1.86 10.29
N MET A 366 -18.40 3.14 10.19
CA MET A 366 -18.77 3.81 8.94
C MET A 366 -17.57 4.37 8.15
N LYS A 367 -16.33 4.19 8.65
CA LYS A 367 -15.12 4.64 7.93
C LYS A 367 -14.88 3.89 6.62
N TYR A 368 -15.34 2.66 6.52
CA TYR A 368 -15.15 1.82 5.33
C TYR A 368 -16.48 1.43 4.71
N TYR A 369 -17.46 2.29 4.82
CA TYR A 369 -18.82 1.99 4.33
C TYR A 369 -18.90 1.78 2.82
N GLY A 370 -17.94 2.29 2.08
CA GLY A 370 -17.89 2.22 0.61
C GLY A 370 -18.33 3.52 -0.06
N LYS A 371 -18.01 3.63 -1.34
CA LYS A 371 -18.42 4.76 -2.18
C LYS A 371 -19.91 4.61 -2.53
N GLY A 372 -20.68 5.65 -2.38
CA GLY A 372 -22.10 5.59 -2.69
C GLY A 372 -22.96 5.19 -1.49
N LEU A 373 -22.81 5.92 -0.40
CA LEU A 373 -23.76 5.89 0.73
C LEU A 373 -25.18 5.97 0.21
N GLY A 374 -26.04 4.98 0.48
CA GLY A 374 -27.42 5.22 0.16
C GLY A 374 -28.36 4.04 0.02
N ASP A 375 -27.89 2.81 0.06
CA ASP A 375 -28.79 1.66 0.05
C ASP A 375 -28.35 0.61 1.08
N ALA A 376 -29.12 0.48 2.15
CA ALA A 376 -28.87 -0.50 3.20
C ALA A 376 -28.90 -1.96 2.69
N THR A 377 -29.44 -2.16 1.49
CA THR A 377 -29.56 -3.48 0.85
C THR A 377 -28.45 -3.75 -0.18
N SER A 378 -27.66 -2.72 -0.53
CA SER A 378 -26.58 -2.87 -1.49
C SER A 378 -25.34 -3.43 -0.82
N THR A 379 -24.65 -4.29 -1.51
CA THR A 379 -23.31 -4.74 -1.11
C THR A 379 -22.39 -3.55 -0.99
N PRO A 380 -21.60 -3.44 0.09
CA PRO A 380 -20.65 -2.34 0.22
C PRO A 380 -19.73 -2.27 -0.99
N ASP A 381 -19.61 -1.10 -1.56
CA ASP A 381 -18.66 -0.87 -2.64
C ASP A 381 -17.26 -0.66 -2.05
N VAL A 382 -16.27 -0.56 -2.90
CA VAL A 382 -14.88 -0.32 -2.50
C VAL A 382 -14.73 1.00 -1.72
N SER A 383 -13.86 1.00 -0.73
CA SER A 383 -13.49 2.19 0.03
C SER A 383 -12.01 2.50 -0.16
N ASN A 384 -11.66 3.78 -0.15
CA ASN A 384 -10.25 4.17 -0.09
C ASN A 384 -9.72 3.95 1.33
N THR A 385 -8.46 3.57 1.44
CA THR A 385 -7.77 3.56 2.73
C THR A 385 -6.91 4.81 2.85
N ILE A 386 -7.28 5.69 3.78
CA ILE A 386 -6.53 6.91 4.05
C ILE A 386 -5.26 6.54 4.82
N VAL A 387 -4.10 6.82 4.23
CA VAL A 387 -2.79 6.49 4.81
C VAL A 387 -2.20 7.66 5.57
N LEU A 388 -2.28 8.88 5.01
CA LEU A 388 -1.77 10.10 5.60
C LEU A 388 -2.83 11.20 5.54
N ARG A 389 -3.10 11.86 6.65
CA ARG A 389 -4.03 12.98 6.70
C ARG A 389 -3.58 14.09 7.67
N LEU A 390 -4.12 15.29 7.49
CA LEU A 390 -3.70 16.50 8.22
C LEU A 390 -3.87 16.38 9.74
N SER A 391 -4.92 15.72 10.21
CA SER A 391 -5.17 15.56 11.65
C SER A 391 -4.15 14.69 12.39
N GLU A 392 -3.28 14.00 11.67
CA GLU A 392 -2.14 13.29 12.24
C GLU A 392 -0.95 14.21 12.52
N MET A 393 -0.83 15.28 11.73
CA MET A 393 0.26 16.23 11.82
C MET A 393 0.07 17.19 13.01
#